data_820a8be0aab36e4fec295149d51a0d45
#
_entry.id   820a8be0aab36e4fec295149d51a0d45
#
_cell.length_a   1.000
_cell.length_b   1.000
_cell.length_c   1.000
_cell.angle_alpha   90.00
_cell.angle_beta   90.00
_cell.angle_gamma   90.00
#
_symmetry.space_group_name_H-M   'P 1'
#
loop_
_entity.id
_entity.type
_entity.pdbx_description
1 polymer ?
#
loop_
_entity_poly.entity_id
_entity_poly.type
_entity_poly.pdbx_seq_one_letter_code
_entity_poly.pdbx_strand_id
1 'polypeptide(L)'
;VYSQYSKISYEPLKTAAYTHTAMVDASITLLAISRNIRIERAKICALFHDYAQFVDNCPHDQHAKLSSLYCSQFLRQTELFKINEIDDICYAISRHSFKNKYDSPLCEALKDADVMARFLENPECELSDIEKQRLFKATADIQK
;
A
#
# COMPACT_ATOMS: atom_id res chain seq x y z
N VAL A 1 -1.33 6.00 -11.79
CA VAL A 1 -0.63 6.48 -10.60
C VAL A 1 0.64 7.23 -11.01
N TYR A 2 1.65 6.58 -11.56
CA TYR A 2 2.95 7.21 -11.87
C TYR A 2 2.86 8.41 -12.81
N SER A 3 1.93 8.42 -13.76
CA SER A 3 1.71 9.59 -14.63
C SER A 3 1.22 10.81 -13.85
N GLN A 4 0.57 10.64 -12.72
CA GLN A 4 0.21 11.74 -11.83
C GLN A 4 1.40 12.17 -10.98
N TYR A 5 2.20 11.22 -10.49
CA TYR A 5 3.42 11.53 -9.74
C TYR A 5 4.41 12.36 -10.56
N SER A 6 4.50 12.13 -11.87
CA SER A 6 5.37 12.93 -12.74
C SER A 6 5.04 14.44 -12.75
N LYS A 7 3.80 14.80 -12.38
CA LYS A 7 3.33 16.18 -12.32
C LYS A 7 3.62 16.87 -10.99
N ILE A 8 4.11 16.16 -9.99
CA ILE A 8 4.48 16.75 -8.70
C ILE A 8 5.67 17.68 -8.91
N SER A 9 5.52 18.95 -8.53
CA SER A 9 6.55 19.97 -8.77
C SER A 9 7.67 19.96 -7.70
N TYR A 10 7.34 19.55 -6.48
CA TYR A 10 8.32 19.48 -5.38
C TYR A 10 9.11 18.17 -5.48
N GLU A 11 10.36 18.26 -5.92
CA GLU A 11 11.20 17.10 -6.23
C GLU A 11 11.37 16.09 -5.07
N PRO A 12 11.60 16.50 -3.79
CA PRO A 12 11.67 15.54 -2.70
C PRO A 12 10.38 14.73 -2.52
N LEU A 13 9.22 15.37 -2.68
CA LEU A 13 7.93 14.67 -2.60
C LEU A 13 7.73 13.72 -3.79
N LYS A 14 8.11 14.15 -4.98
CA LYS A 14 8.06 13.31 -6.18
C LYS A 14 8.93 12.07 -6.01
N THR A 15 10.16 12.23 -5.57
CA THR A 15 11.08 11.12 -5.31
C THR A 15 10.51 10.18 -4.26
N ALA A 16 9.96 10.71 -3.16
CA ALA A 16 9.33 9.91 -2.12
C ALA A 16 8.14 9.10 -2.67
N ALA A 17 7.29 9.72 -3.50
CA ALA A 17 6.13 9.07 -4.10
C ALA A 17 6.55 7.85 -4.95
N TYR A 18 7.52 8.03 -5.83
CA TYR A 18 8.03 6.94 -6.67
C TYR A 18 8.70 5.84 -5.83
N THR A 19 9.60 6.23 -4.94
CA THR A 19 10.40 5.28 -4.16
C THR A 19 9.51 4.45 -3.25
N HIS A 20 8.66 5.11 -2.46
CA HIS A 20 7.80 4.41 -1.51
C HIS A 20 6.82 3.47 -2.22
N THR A 21 6.14 3.96 -3.25
CA THR A 21 5.20 3.13 -4.01
C THR A 21 5.89 1.91 -4.63
N ALA A 22 7.07 2.08 -5.21
CA ALA A 22 7.84 0.96 -5.78
C ALA A 22 8.27 -0.06 -4.72
N MET A 23 8.68 0.41 -3.54
CA MET A 23 9.07 -0.48 -2.44
C MET A 23 7.88 -1.25 -1.86
N VAL A 24 6.72 -0.60 -1.73
CA VAL A 24 5.48 -1.29 -1.31
C VAL A 24 5.06 -2.31 -2.36
N ASP A 25 5.13 -1.96 -3.64
CA ASP A 25 4.80 -2.88 -4.74
C ASP A 25 5.70 -4.13 -4.73
N ALA A 26 6.99 -3.96 -4.59
CA ALA A 26 7.94 -5.08 -4.50
C ALA A 26 7.66 -5.96 -3.26
N SER A 27 7.50 -5.33 -2.11
CA SER A 27 7.26 -6.03 -0.84
C SER A 27 5.96 -6.82 -0.86
N ILE A 28 4.85 -6.21 -1.30
CA ILE A 28 3.55 -6.89 -1.33
C ILE A 28 3.52 -8.01 -2.37
N THR A 29 4.28 -7.88 -3.45
CA THR A 29 4.38 -8.96 -4.46
C THR A 29 4.99 -10.22 -3.84
N LEU A 30 6.08 -10.09 -3.07
CA LEU A 30 6.68 -11.21 -2.36
C LEU A 30 5.73 -11.79 -1.31
N LEU A 31 5.05 -10.96 -0.55
CA LEU A 31 4.06 -11.41 0.44
C LEU A 31 2.86 -12.10 -0.21
N ALA A 32 2.39 -11.59 -1.34
CA ALA A 32 1.28 -12.20 -2.07
C ALA A 32 1.64 -13.62 -2.55
N ILE A 33 2.86 -13.81 -3.06
CA ILE A 33 3.35 -15.14 -3.45
C ILE A 33 3.41 -16.07 -2.24
N SER A 34 4.03 -15.65 -1.15
CA SER A 34 4.22 -16.49 0.03
C SER A 34 2.91 -16.83 0.76
N ARG A 35 1.92 -15.94 0.72
CA ARG A 35 0.64 -16.07 1.40
C ARG A 35 -0.51 -16.53 0.50
N ASN A 36 -0.21 -16.87 -0.75
CA ASN A 36 -1.21 -17.28 -1.74
C ASN A 36 -2.35 -16.25 -1.93
N ILE A 37 -1.98 -14.98 -2.03
CA ILE A 37 -2.88 -13.88 -2.32
C ILE A 37 -2.80 -13.55 -3.81
N ARG A 38 -3.89 -13.11 -4.42
CA ARG A 38 -3.91 -12.71 -5.83
C ARG A 38 -2.98 -11.51 -6.05
N ILE A 39 -1.91 -11.73 -6.79
CA ILE A 39 -0.85 -10.74 -7.04
C ILE A 39 -1.42 -9.46 -7.65
N GLU A 40 -2.32 -9.58 -8.62
CA GLU A 40 -2.95 -8.44 -9.28
C GLU A 40 -3.62 -7.49 -8.27
N ARG A 41 -4.43 -8.03 -7.36
CA ARG A 41 -5.09 -7.23 -6.32
C ARG A 41 -4.08 -6.58 -5.37
N ALA A 42 -3.08 -7.34 -4.98
CA ALA A 42 -2.01 -6.85 -4.11
C ALA A 42 -1.25 -5.67 -4.74
N LYS A 43 -0.90 -5.78 -6.02
CA LYS A 43 -0.20 -4.71 -6.74
C LYS A 43 -1.06 -3.46 -6.90
N ILE A 44 -2.36 -3.59 -7.16
CA ILE A 44 -3.28 -2.44 -7.21
C ILE A 44 -3.33 -1.75 -5.86
N CYS A 45 -3.41 -2.50 -4.77
CA CYS A 45 -3.35 -1.93 -3.41
C CYS A 45 -2.08 -1.11 -3.20
N ALA A 46 -0.93 -1.64 -3.58
CA ALA A 46 0.36 -0.94 -3.45
C ALA A 46 0.38 0.37 -4.23
N LEU A 47 -0.10 0.35 -5.47
CA LEU A 47 -0.11 1.53 -6.33
C LEU A 47 -0.97 2.67 -5.76
N PHE A 48 -2.08 2.35 -5.12
CA PHE A 48 -3.06 3.36 -4.70
C PHE A 48 -3.02 3.69 -3.20
N HIS A 49 -2.32 2.94 -2.34
CA HIS A 49 -2.48 3.07 -0.88
C HIS A 49 -2.24 4.49 -0.36
N ASP A 50 -1.22 5.17 -0.86
CA ASP A 50 -0.84 6.53 -0.48
C ASP A 50 -1.08 7.59 -1.57
N TYR A 51 -1.83 7.23 -2.61
CA TYR A 51 -2.03 8.09 -3.78
C TYR A 51 -2.48 9.50 -3.41
N ALA A 52 -3.50 9.63 -2.56
CA ALA A 52 -4.04 10.92 -2.15
C ALA A 52 -3.04 11.74 -1.32
N GLN A 53 -2.19 11.09 -0.54
CA GLN A 53 -1.15 11.77 0.22
C GLN A 53 -0.16 12.49 -0.70
N PHE A 54 0.24 11.84 -1.78
CA PHE A 54 1.23 12.38 -2.71
C PHE A 54 0.64 13.36 -3.73
N VAL A 55 -0.55 13.06 -4.25
CA VAL A 55 -1.16 13.86 -5.33
C VAL A 55 -1.93 15.07 -4.79
N ASP A 56 -2.68 14.89 -3.69
CA ASP A 56 -3.51 15.95 -3.12
C ASP A 56 -2.88 16.63 -1.90
N ASN A 57 -1.76 16.12 -1.40
CA ASN A 57 -1.16 16.59 -0.16
C ASN A 57 -2.19 16.70 0.98
N CYS A 58 -3.07 15.71 1.08
CA CYS A 58 -4.14 15.67 2.07
C CYS A 58 -3.60 15.38 3.49
N PRO A 59 -4.37 15.70 4.55
CA PRO A 59 -3.98 15.35 5.90
C PRO A 59 -3.73 13.85 6.07
N HIS A 60 -2.73 13.49 6.87
CA HIS A 60 -2.31 12.08 7.04
C HIS A 60 -3.43 11.17 7.54
N ASP A 61 -4.32 11.67 8.39
CA ASP A 61 -5.47 10.90 8.91
C ASP A 61 -6.57 10.63 7.87
N GLN A 62 -6.52 11.29 6.72
CA GLN A 62 -7.51 11.16 5.64
C GLN A 62 -6.98 10.44 4.39
N HIS A 63 -5.66 10.28 4.25
CA HIS A 63 -5.06 9.81 3.00
C HIS A 63 -5.53 8.41 2.58
N ALA A 64 -5.65 7.49 3.52
CA ALA A 64 -6.07 6.11 3.22
C ALA A 64 -7.50 6.05 2.67
N LYS A 65 -8.42 6.81 3.27
CA LYS A 65 -9.81 6.89 2.82
C LYS A 65 -9.91 7.52 1.43
N LEU A 66 -9.23 8.64 1.22
CA LEU A 66 -9.24 9.34 -0.07
C LEU A 66 -8.58 8.50 -1.17
N SER A 67 -7.46 7.85 -0.87
CA SER A 67 -6.80 6.92 -1.80
C SER A 67 -7.72 5.77 -2.22
N SER A 68 -8.47 5.21 -1.27
CA SER A 68 -9.47 4.20 -1.52
C SER A 68 -10.56 4.69 -2.49
N LEU A 69 -11.05 5.92 -2.32
CA LEU A 69 -12.04 6.53 -3.21
C LEU A 69 -11.49 6.71 -4.63
N TYR A 70 -10.28 7.22 -4.77
CA TYR A 70 -9.62 7.34 -6.08
C TYR A 70 -9.45 5.99 -6.78
N CYS A 71 -9.05 4.98 -6.03
CA CYS A 71 -8.91 3.62 -6.55
C CYS A 71 -10.27 3.08 -7.04
N SER A 72 -11.31 3.23 -6.24
CA SER A 72 -12.66 2.79 -6.61
C SER A 72 -13.15 3.46 -7.91
N GLN A 73 -12.99 4.77 -8.02
CA GLN A 73 -13.39 5.51 -9.22
C GLN A 73 -12.64 5.02 -10.45
N PHE A 74 -11.33 4.84 -10.32
CA PHE A 74 -10.48 4.36 -11.42
C PHE A 74 -10.88 2.95 -11.86
N LEU A 75 -11.00 2.01 -10.93
CA LEU A 75 -11.30 0.61 -11.25
C LEU A 75 -12.69 0.44 -11.87
N ARG A 76 -13.69 1.20 -11.40
CA ARG A 76 -15.04 1.19 -11.99
C ARG A 76 -15.04 1.66 -13.45
N GLN A 77 -14.22 2.65 -13.78
CA GLN A 77 -14.11 3.17 -15.15
C GLN A 77 -13.47 2.17 -16.12
N THR A 78 -12.65 1.26 -15.61
CA THR A 78 -12.00 0.26 -16.48
C THR A 78 -12.95 -0.84 -16.93
N GLU A 79 -14.02 -1.10 -16.20
CA GLU A 79 -14.97 -2.21 -16.42
C GLU A 79 -14.32 -3.62 -16.41
N LEU A 80 -13.09 -3.72 -15.88
CA LEU A 80 -12.31 -4.97 -15.87
C LEU A 80 -12.50 -5.79 -14.58
N PHE A 81 -13.06 -5.17 -13.53
CA PHE A 81 -13.16 -5.78 -12.19
C PHE A 81 -14.61 -5.90 -11.76
N LYS A 82 -14.90 -6.99 -11.06
CA LYS A 82 -16.21 -7.16 -10.41
C LYS A 82 -16.30 -6.25 -9.19
N ILE A 83 -17.53 -5.90 -8.81
CA ILE A 83 -17.80 -5.02 -7.65
C ILE A 83 -17.12 -5.55 -6.37
N ASN A 84 -17.24 -6.85 -6.08
CA ASN A 84 -16.64 -7.43 -4.90
C ASN A 84 -15.09 -7.39 -4.91
N GLU A 85 -14.47 -7.46 -6.08
CA GLU A 85 -13.03 -7.31 -6.22
C GLU A 85 -12.58 -5.88 -5.93
N ILE A 86 -13.32 -4.89 -6.44
CA ILE A 86 -13.08 -3.48 -6.16
C ILE A 86 -13.25 -3.20 -4.66
N ASP A 87 -14.31 -3.73 -4.05
CA ASP A 87 -14.59 -3.55 -2.62
C ASP A 87 -13.46 -4.12 -1.75
N ASP A 88 -12.95 -5.31 -2.06
CA ASP A 88 -11.83 -5.92 -1.33
C ASP A 88 -10.56 -5.07 -1.42
N ILE A 89 -10.21 -4.59 -2.62
CA ILE A 89 -9.04 -3.74 -2.86
C ILE A 89 -9.18 -2.42 -2.11
N CYS A 90 -10.32 -1.76 -2.25
CA CYS A 90 -10.58 -0.47 -1.63
C CYS A 90 -10.65 -0.57 -0.11
N TYR A 91 -11.20 -1.65 0.43
CA TYR A 91 -11.17 -1.91 1.86
C TYR A 91 -9.73 -2.05 2.37
N ALA A 92 -8.89 -2.83 1.69
CA ALA A 92 -7.49 -2.96 2.07
C ALA A 92 -6.77 -1.61 2.10
N ILE A 93 -6.95 -0.78 1.07
CA ILE A 93 -6.38 0.57 1.02
C ILE A 93 -6.86 1.42 2.19
N SER A 94 -8.16 1.42 2.48
CA SER A 94 -8.74 2.22 3.56
C SER A 94 -8.24 1.81 4.95
N ARG A 95 -7.79 0.56 5.09
CA ARG A 95 -7.36 -0.03 6.38
C ARG A 95 -5.84 -0.02 6.59
N HIS A 96 -5.03 0.32 5.59
CA HIS A 96 -3.59 0.09 5.65
C HIS A 96 -2.87 0.86 6.77
N SER A 97 -3.40 1.99 7.21
CA SER A 97 -2.83 2.80 8.30
C SER A 97 -3.06 2.20 9.69
N PHE A 98 -4.03 1.30 9.85
CA PHE A 98 -4.39 0.72 11.15
C PHE A 98 -3.51 -0.51 11.45
N LYS A 99 -2.23 -0.28 11.75
CA LYS A 99 -1.23 -1.34 11.98
C LYS A 99 -1.53 -2.20 13.22
N ASN A 100 -2.27 -1.64 14.18
CA ASN A 100 -2.65 -2.32 15.43
C ASN A 100 -3.97 -3.11 15.33
N LYS A 101 -4.57 -3.18 14.15
CA LYS A 101 -5.79 -3.96 13.88
C LYS A 101 -5.46 -5.10 12.91
N TYR A 102 -6.19 -6.20 13.05
CA TYR A 102 -6.12 -7.34 12.13
C TYR A 102 -7.38 -7.36 11.26
N ASP A 103 -7.17 -7.47 9.97
CA ASP A 103 -8.22 -7.46 8.95
C ASP A 103 -8.02 -8.67 8.00
N SER A 104 -8.58 -8.62 6.80
CA SER A 104 -8.45 -9.70 5.81
C SER A 104 -7.00 -9.92 5.36
N PRO A 105 -6.67 -11.09 4.77
CA PRO A 105 -5.32 -11.38 4.30
C PRO A 105 -4.73 -10.31 3.37
N LEU A 106 -5.52 -9.74 2.46
CA LEU A 106 -5.07 -8.67 1.57
C LEU A 106 -4.74 -7.38 2.34
N CYS A 107 -5.57 -7.03 3.34
CA CYS A 107 -5.30 -5.90 4.22
C CYS A 107 -3.98 -6.09 4.98
N GLU A 108 -3.78 -7.28 5.55
CA GLU A 108 -2.57 -7.58 6.33
C GLU A 108 -1.33 -7.57 5.44
N ALA A 109 -1.41 -8.09 4.22
CA ALA A 109 -0.30 -8.03 3.27
C ALA A 109 0.08 -6.58 2.93
N LEU A 110 -0.90 -5.69 2.75
CA LEU A 110 -0.62 -4.28 2.47
C LEU A 110 -0.01 -3.56 3.67
N LYS A 111 -0.52 -3.79 4.88
CA LYS A 111 0.02 -3.21 6.12
C LYS A 111 1.48 -3.65 6.34
N ASP A 112 1.74 -4.92 6.15
CA ASP A 112 3.08 -5.49 6.33
C ASP A 112 4.05 -4.98 5.24
N ALA A 113 3.59 -4.89 4.00
CA ALA A 113 4.38 -4.36 2.88
C ALA A 113 4.74 -2.88 3.09
N ASP A 114 3.82 -2.08 3.61
CA ASP A 114 4.05 -0.67 3.92
C ASP A 114 5.14 -0.51 5.01
N VAL A 115 5.08 -1.32 6.06
CA VAL A 115 6.12 -1.34 7.10
C VAL A 115 7.46 -1.80 6.53
N MET A 116 7.47 -2.85 5.71
CA MET A 116 8.69 -3.32 5.04
C MET A 116 9.31 -2.24 4.17
N ALA A 117 8.50 -1.54 3.39
CA ALA A 117 8.97 -0.46 2.51
C ALA A 117 9.66 0.64 3.33
N ARG A 118 9.06 1.09 4.42
CA ARG A 118 9.65 2.11 5.30
C ARG A 118 11.00 1.66 5.84
N PHE A 119 11.11 0.40 6.28
CA PHE A 119 12.36 -0.16 6.76
C PHE A 119 13.42 -0.25 5.64
N LEU A 120 13.03 -0.69 4.44
CA LEU A 120 13.96 -0.80 3.31
C LEU A 120 14.44 0.57 2.81
N GLU A 121 13.59 1.58 2.87
CA GLU A 121 13.95 2.95 2.52
C GLU A 121 14.91 3.58 3.54
N ASN A 122 14.71 3.27 4.82
CA ASN A 122 15.55 3.73 5.92
C ASN A 122 15.54 2.73 7.07
N PRO A 123 16.55 1.84 7.16
CA PRO A 123 16.63 0.83 8.24
C PRO A 123 16.69 1.42 9.66
N GLU A 124 17.00 2.70 9.77
CA GLU A 124 17.05 3.41 11.08
C GLU A 124 15.71 4.13 11.38
N CYS A 125 14.67 3.94 10.56
CA CYS A 125 13.37 4.54 10.83
C CYS A 125 12.79 4.02 12.16
N GLU A 126 12.06 4.89 12.85
CA GLU A 126 11.36 4.48 14.06
C GLU A 126 10.14 3.62 13.70
N LEU A 127 10.09 2.41 14.27
CA LEU A 127 8.97 1.50 14.17
C LEU A 127 8.41 1.24 15.57
N SER A 128 7.09 1.25 15.70
CA SER A 128 6.41 0.80 16.91
C SER A 128 6.66 -0.69 17.16
N ASP A 129 6.36 -1.18 18.36
CA ASP A 129 6.52 -2.61 18.67
C ASP A 129 5.64 -3.47 17.76
N ILE A 130 4.43 -3.03 17.44
CA ILE A 130 3.53 -3.73 16.51
C ILE A 130 4.11 -3.73 15.09
N GLU A 131 4.66 -2.62 14.63
CA GLU A 131 5.30 -2.55 13.31
C GLU A 131 6.53 -3.45 13.22
N LYS A 132 7.33 -3.53 14.28
CA LYS A 132 8.46 -4.48 14.36
C LYS A 132 7.98 -5.93 14.27
N GLN A 133 6.91 -6.28 14.97
CA GLN A 133 6.30 -7.62 14.89
C GLN A 133 5.82 -7.92 13.47
N ARG A 134 5.20 -6.95 12.79
CA ARG A 134 4.79 -7.10 11.39
C ARG A 134 5.98 -7.32 10.47
N LEU A 135 7.05 -6.56 10.66
CA LEU A 135 8.28 -6.71 9.87
C LEU A 135 8.89 -8.11 10.03
N PHE A 136 9.02 -8.60 11.27
CA PHE A 136 9.56 -9.93 11.53
C PHE A 136 8.70 -11.03 10.93
N LYS A 137 7.37 -10.95 11.11
CA LYS A 137 6.44 -11.93 10.55
C LYS A 137 6.50 -11.93 9.01
N ALA A 138 6.46 -10.76 8.38
CA ALA A 138 6.52 -10.63 6.94
C ALA A 138 7.82 -11.23 6.37
N THR A 139 8.96 -10.92 7.00
CA THR A 139 10.26 -11.47 6.61
C THR A 139 10.29 -12.99 6.74
N ALA A 140 9.76 -13.54 7.83
CA ALA A 140 9.68 -14.97 8.05
C ALA A 140 8.78 -15.66 6.99
N ASP A 141 7.65 -15.06 6.64
CA ASP A 141 6.73 -15.60 5.63
C ASP A 141 7.38 -15.65 4.25
N ILE A 142 8.17 -14.64 3.88
CA ILE A 142 8.88 -14.60 2.59
C ILE A 142 9.97 -15.67 2.50
N GLN A 143 10.62 -16.00 3.62
CA GLN A 143 11.69 -17.00 3.68
C GLN A 143 11.19 -18.45 3.58
N LYS A 144 9.91 -18.68 3.72
CA LYS A 144 9.32 -20.01 3.55
C LYS A 144 9.22 -20.38 2.07
#